data_b13c3d6f38609171b2bafdbfd0db1c34
#
_entry.id   b13c3d6f38609171b2bafdbfd0db1c34
#
_cell.length_a   1.000
_cell.length_b   1.000
_cell.length_c   1.000
_cell.angle_alpha   90.00
_cell.angle_beta   90.00
_cell.angle_gamma   90.00
#
_symmetry.space_group_name_H-M   'P 1'
#
loop_
_entity.id
_entity.type
_entity.pdbx_description
1 polymer ?
#
loop_
_entity_poly.entity_id
_entity_poly.type
_entity_poly.pdbx_seq_one_letter_code
_entity_poly.pdbx_strand_id
1 'polypeptide(L)'
;MNLEKQASKYDPKVAIGIVTYNARNYLPFCLNSLQEQGFKDYQILIVDNGSSDGTLSYLSEKFPHYKVVAHKDNIGFSKAFNQIISWTKSEYLFCVNQDTVLDRDYLTKAIDFLDQHSDVAGISGKLYKWDYQNNIKTTMIDSVGLIIKKNHQVMDRGNGEEDQGQYNQPQEVFGISGALPIYRRQALEDIKLINKQGYEEYFDESYFAYKEDVDLSWRLRLAGWKLFCLPQSIAYHDRTVAGAVHKTDWQVAIAHRKKNILINFLSYRNHLLTIYKNEFALNFWKYILYILPYEFKKYLFMKLFNRVSKSKFRNFWQLYPQMRYKRKQISKIIKVKPQTISKWYQ
;
A
#
# COMPACT_ATOMS: atom_id res chain seq x y z
N MET A 1 -15.89 25.66 -2.45
CA MET A 1 -17.10 25.25 -3.22
C MET A 1 -17.56 23.94 -2.61
N ASN A 2 -18.73 23.93 -1.94
CA ASN A 2 -19.22 22.79 -1.17
C ASN A 2 -19.56 21.60 -2.10
N LEU A 3 -18.73 20.56 -2.10
CA LEU A 3 -18.88 19.32 -2.87
C LEU A 3 -19.73 18.25 -2.13
N GLU A 4 -20.42 18.63 -1.03
CA GLU A 4 -21.19 17.70 -0.19
C GLU A 4 -22.58 17.28 -0.74
N LYS A 5 -22.98 17.70 -1.94
CA LYS A 5 -24.37 17.51 -2.43
C LYS A 5 -24.52 16.78 -3.76
N GLN A 6 -23.66 15.84 -4.10
CA GLN A 6 -23.99 14.85 -5.14
C GLN A 6 -23.52 13.45 -4.72
N ALA A 7 -24.04 12.94 -3.61
CA ALA A 7 -24.08 11.51 -3.39
C ALA A 7 -25.08 10.93 -4.39
N SER A 8 -24.61 10.15 -5.37
CA SER A 8 -25.48 9.35 -6.21
C SER A 8 -26.28 8.42 -5.31
N LYS A 9 -27.56 8.17 -5.64
CA LYS A 9 -28.46 7.27 -4.89
C LYS A 9 -28.00 5.81 -4.93
N TYR A 10 -26.93 5.51 -5.64
CA TYR A 10 -26.34 4.19 -5.87
C TYR A 10 -24.82 4.28 -5.77
N ASP A 11 -24.24 3.50 -4.84
CA ASP A 11 -22.81 3.25 -4.78
C ASP A 11 -22.51 1.95 -5.54
N PRO A 12 -21.69 2.00 -6.61
CA PRO A 12 -21.25 0.79 -7.30
C PRO A 12 -20.56 -0.18 -6.35
N LYS A 13 -20.56 -1.47 -6.70
CA LYS A 13 -19.96 -2.52 -5.87
C LYS A 13 -18.48 -2.24 -5.55
N VAL A 14 -17.75 -1.65 -6.50
CA VAL A 14 -16.32 -1.31 -6.35
C VAL A 14 -16.08 0.18 -6.49
N ALA A 15 -15.40 0.78 -5.53
CA ALA A 15 -14.81 2.10 -5.70
C ALA A 15 -13.31 1.95 -6.00
N ILE A 16 -12.89 2.39 -7.19
CA ILE A 16 -11.50 2.44 -7.61
C ILE A 16 -10.94 3.80 -7.24
N GLY A 17 -9.98 3.82 -6.32
CA GLY A 17 -9.30 5.02 -5.87
C GLY A 17 -7.92 5.15 -6.52
N ILE A 18 -7.63 6.30 -7.08
CA ILE A 18 -6.32 6.63 -7.66
C ILE A 18 -5.79 7.89 -7.00
N VAL A 19 -4.59 7.82 -6.45
CA VAL A 19 -3.87 9.01 -5.97
C VAL A 19 -2.78 9.35 -6.99
N THR A 20 -2.86 10.56 -7.56
CA THR A 20 -1.91 11.01 -8.58
C THR A 20 -0.95 12.06 -8.04
N TYR A 21 0.30 12.00 -8.48
CA TYR A 21 1.32 13.02 -8.28
C TYR A 21 2.32 12.98 -9.43
N ASN A 22 2.28 13.99 -10.31
CA ASN A 22 3.09 14.07 -11.53
C ASN A 22 2.97 12.79 -12.38
N ALA A 23 1.74 12.45 -12.74
CA ALA A 23 1.37 11.18 -13.36
C ALA A 23 1.03 11.28 -14.85
N ARG A 24 1.24 12.44 -15.48
CA ARG A 24 0.81 12.73 -16.86
C ARG A 24 1.17 11.63 -17.84
N ASN A 25 2.34 11.03 -17.69
CA ASN A 25 2.84 10.02 -18.60
C ASN A 25 2.27 8.61 -18.32
N TYR A 26 1.94 8.27 -17.09
CA TYR A 26 1.42 6.96 -16.70
C TYR A 26 -0.09 6.83 -16.86
N LEU A 27 -0.84 7.92 -16.60
CA LEU A 27 -2.30 7.90 -16.58
C LEU A 27 -2.96 7.36 -17.86
N PRO A 28 -2.47 7.61 -19.09
CA PRO A 28 -3.06 7.01 -20.28
C PRO A 28 -3.13 5.49 -20.20
N PHE A 29 -2.06 4.84 -19.78
CA PHE A 29 -1.99 3.38 -19.67
C PHE A 29 -2.84 2.85 -18.51
N CYS A 30 -2.73 3.48 -17.35
CA CYS A 30 -3.47 3.08 -16.16
C CYS A 30 -4.98 3.20 -16.39
N LEU A 31 -5.47 4.37 -16.82
CA LEU A 31 -6.90 4.62 -17.00
C LEU A 31 -7.51 3.80 -18.14
N ASN A 32 -6.78 3.63 -19.26
CA ASN A 32 -7.26 2.77 -20.36
C ASN A 32 -7.40 1.31 -19.89
N SER A 33 -6.44 0.77 -19.14
CA SER A 33 -6.54 -0.59 -18.62
C SER A 33 -7.70 -0.79 -17.64
N LEU A 34 -8.09 0.26 -16.90
CA LEU A 34 -9.27 0.24 -16.04
C LEU A 34 -10.56 0.30 -16.83
N GLN A 35 -10.64 1.09 -17.91
CA GLN A 35 -11.82 1.14 -18.79
C GLN A 35 -12.05 -0.19 -19.52
N GLU A 36 -10.97 -0.93 -19.83
CA GLU A 36 -11.01 -2.23 -20.49
C GLU A 36 -11.40 -3.39 -19.57
N GLN A 37 -11.53 -3.17 -18.23
CA GLN A 37 -11.95 -4.24 -17.31
C GLN A 37 -13.29 -4.85 -17.71
N GLY A 38 -13.39 -6.19 -17.60
CA GLY A 38 -14.64 -6.94 -17.87
C GLY A 38 -15.73 -6.65 -16.85
N PHE A 39 -15.38 -6.50 -15.59
CA PHE A 39 -16.29 -6.07 -14.52
C PHE A 39 -16.66 -4.59 -14.70
N LYS A 40 -17.96 -4.22 -14.62
CA LYS A 40 -18.43 -2.86 -14.94
C LYS A 40 -19.09 -2.12 -13.78
N ASP A 41 -19.42 -2.80 -12.68
CA ASP A 41 -20.07 -2.18 -11.53
C ASP A 41 -19.05 -1.48 -10.61
N TYR A 42 -18.39 -0.46 -11.16
CA TYR A 42 -17.39 0.35 -10.45
C TYR A 42 -17.51 1.84 -10.75
N GLN A 43 -16.96 2.65 -9.86
CA GLN A 43 -16.69 4.07 -10.08
C GLN A 43 -15.20 4.36 -9.89
N ILE A 44 -14.68 5.37 -10.59
CA ILE A 44 -13.30 5.84 -10.44
C ILE A 44 -13.31 7.18 -9.70
N LEU A 45 -12.54 7.26 -8.64
CA LEU A 45 -12.36 8.42 -7.77
C LEU A 45 -10.87 8.79 -7.75
N ILE A 46 -10.52 10.03 -8.10
CA ILE A 46 -9.14 10.48 -8.24
C ILE A 46 -8.85 11.62 -7.26
N VAL A 47 -7.73 11.50 -6.55
CA VAL A 47 -7.16 12.62 -5.78
C VAL A 47 -5.81 12.98 -6.40
N ASP A 48 -5.70 14.21 -6.88
CA ASP A 48 -4.43 14.76 -7.34
C ASP A 48 -3.71 15.49 -6.20
N ASN A 49 -2.51 15.03 -5.90
CA ASN A 49 -1.69 15.51 -4.80
C ASN A 49 -0.78 16.70 -5.19
N GLY A 50 -1.31 17.67 -5.95
CA GLY A 50 -0.58 18.88 -6.33
C GLY A 50 0.38 18.63 -7.49
N SER A 51 -0.06 17.98 -8.55
CA SER A 51 0.74 17.77 -9.76
C SER A 51 1.02 19.08 -10.50
N SER A 52 2.21 19.17 -11.10
CA SER A 52 2.66 20.32 -11.90
C SER A 52 3.04 19.98 -13.34
N ASP A 53 2.88 18.71 -13.76
CA ASP A 53 3.32 18.16 -15.05
C ASP A 53 2.22 18.12 -16.13
N GLY A 54 1.07 18.76 -15.89
CA GLY A 54 -0.09 18.70 -16.79
C GLY A 54 -1.05 17.52 -16.52
N THR A 55 -0.88 16.77 -15.42
CA THR A 55 -1.78 15.70 -14.99
C THR A 55 -3.23 16.15 -14.94
N LEU A 56 -3.53 17.28 -14.26
CA LEU A 56 -4.90 17.81 -14.12
C LEU A 56 -5.50 18.22 -15.46
N SER A 57 -4.76 18.88 -16.33
CA SER A 57 -5.22 19.27 -17.66
C SER A 57 -5.60 18.04 -18.49
N TYR A 58 -4.77 17.00 -18.43
CA TYR A 58 -5.05 15.74 -19.10
C TYR A 58 -6.32 15.05 -18.57
N LEU A 59 -6.51 15.00 -17.25
CA LEU A 59 -7.71 14.42 -16.65
C LEU A 59 -8.97 15.20 -17.04
N SER A 60 -8.94 16.52 -17.01
CA SER A 60 -10.08 17.36 -17.37
C SER A 60 -10.45 17.26 -18.87
N GLU A 61 -9.46 17.10 -19.74
CA GLU A 61 -9.67 16.98 -21.19
C GLU A 61 -10.16 15.58 -21.60
N LYS A 62 -9.52 14.52 -21.12
CA LYS A 62 -9.76 13.15 -21.59
C LYS A 62 -10.77 12.38 -20.73
N PHE A 63 -10.90 12.74 -19.46
CA PHE A 63 -11.76 12.02 -18.49
C PHE A 63 -12.64 12.98 -17.66
N PRO A 64 -13.40 13.90 -18.32
CA PRO A 64 -14.18 14.93 -17.63
C PRO A 64 -15.30 14.36 -16.73
N HIS A 65 -15.68 13.10 -16.95
CA HIS A 65 -16.71 12.39 -16.19
C HIS A 65 -16.20 11.76 -14.88
N TYR A 66 -14.87 11.69 -14.67
CA TYR A 66 -14.34 11.17 -13.41
C TYR A 66 -14.38 12.24 -12.32
N LYS A 67 -14.67 11.80 -11.10
CA LYS A 67 -14.58 12.67 -9.93
C LYS A 67 -13.11 12.88 -9.57
N VAL A 68 -12.60 14.07 -9.83
CA VAL A 68 -11.21 14.48 -9.52
C VAL A 68 -11.23 15.57 -8.46
N VAL A 69 -10.48 15.38 -7.39
CA VAL A 69 -10.22 16.42 -6.39
C VAL A 69 -8.73 16.74 -6.39
N ALA A 70 -8.40 18.00 -6.68
CA ALA A 70 -7.03 18.47 -6.72
C ALA A 70 -6.66 19.22 -5.45
N HIS A 71 -5.55 18.85 -4.84
CA HIS A 71 -4.92 19.59 -3.76
C HIS A 71 -3.86 20.56 -4.32
N LYS A 72 -3.66 21.66 -3.60
CA LYS A 72 -2.59 22.61 -3.92
C LYS A 72 -1.21 22.02 -3.63
N ASP A 73 -1.11 21.24 -2.55
CA ASP A 73 0.12 20.64 -2.06
C ASP A 73 -0.05 19.13 -1.90
N ASN A 74 1.05 18.39 -1.90
CA ASN A 74 1.03 16.96 -1.66
C ASN A 74 0.70 16.66 -0.19
N ILE A 75 -0.51 16.14 0.05
CA ILE A 75 -1.01 15.78 1.39
C ILE A 75 -0.61 14.37 1.85
N GLY A 76 0.12 13.63 1.01
CA GLY A 76 0.53 12.25 1.24
C GLY A 76 -0.49 11.20 0.77
N PHE A 77 0.02 9.99 0.55
CA PHE A 77 -0.76 8.86 0.05
C PHE A 77 -1.88 8.44 1.02
N SER A 78 -1.53 8.23 2.29
CA SER A 78 -2.49 7.77 3.31
C SER A 78 -3.69 8.69 3.45
N LYS A 79 -3.45 10.01 3.52
CA LYS A 79 -4.51 11.00 3.67
C LYS A 79 -5.39 11.10 2.42
N ALA A 80 -4.77 11.05 1.23
CA ALA A 80 -5.50 11.08 -0.04
C ALA A 80 -6.40 9.85 -0.19
N PHE A 81 -5.94 8.63 0.18
CA PHE A 81 -6.79 7.45 0.16
C PHE A 81 -7.89 7.47 1.22
N ASN A 82 -7.63 7.95 2.42
CA ASN A 82 -8.69 8.13 3.44
C ASN A 82 -9.79 9.05 2.93
N GLN A 83 -9.43 10.10 2.20
CA GLN A 83 -10.38 11.00 1.57
C GLN A 83 -11.24 10.29 0.51
N ILE A 84 -10.62 9.47 -0.37
CA ILE A 84 -11.35 8.64 -1.34
C ILE A 84 -12.32 7.70 -0.62
N ILE A 85 -11.87 7.00 0.42
CA ILE A 85 -12.69 6.06 1.19
C ILE A 85 -13.92 6.75 1.79
N SER A 86 -13.78 8.00 2.24
CA SER A 86 -14.88 8.77 2.82
C SER A 86 -15.97 9.18 1.82
N TRP A 87 -15.69 9.16 0.51
CA TRP A 87 -16.63 9.59 -0.54
C TRP A 87 -17.56 8.49 -1.05
N THR A 88 -17.38 7.26 -0.63
CA THR A 88 -18.11 6.11 -1.14
C THR A 88 -18.54 5.16 -0.03
N LYS A 89 -19.58 4.39 -0.28
CA LYS A 89 -20.03 3.27 0.54
C LYS A 89 -19.90 1.93 -0.17
N SER A 90 -19.20 1.89 -1.32
CA SER A 90 -18.94 0.67 -2.09
C SER A 90 -18.45 -0.48 -1.21
N GLU A 91 -18.86 -1.70 -1.56
CA GLU A 91 -18.53 -2.91 -0.80
C GLU A 91 -17.02 -3.21 -0.83
N TYR A 92 -16.40 -2.93 -1.98
CA TYR A 92 -14.95 -3.11 -2.16
C TYR A 92 -14.27 -1.79 -2.52
N LEU A 93 -13.07 -1.64 -1.99
CA LEU A 93 -12.18 -0.51 -2.26
C LEU A 93 -10.94 -1.02 -2.98
N PHE A 94 -10.76 -0.61 -4.21
CA PHE A 94 -9.61 -0.92 -5.03
C PHE A 94 -8.65 0.27 -5.06
N CYS A 95 -7.52 0.14 -4.39
CA CYS A 95 -6.47 1.15 -4.42
C CYS A 95 -5.55 0.88 -5.62
N VAL A 96 -5.43 1.85 -6.52
CA VAL A 96 -4.67 1.71 -7.75
C VAL A 96 -3.55 2.75 -7.79
N ASN A 97 -2.31 2.30 -7.91
CA ASN A 97 -1.20 3.20 -8.19
C ASN A 97 -1.23 3.66 -9.64
N GLN A 98 -0.86 4.92 -9.86
CA GLN A 98 -0.87 5.57 -11.17
C GLN A 98 0.04 4.92 -12.23
N ASP A 99 1.06 4.16 -11.79
CA ASP A 99 2.10 3.51 -12.60
C ASP A 99 1.85 2.01 -12.79
N THR A 100 0.57 1.64 -12.89
CA THR A 100 0.13 0.25 -13.09
C THR A 100 -0.71 0.07 -14.35
N VAL A 101 -0.65 -1.13 -14.92
CA VAL A 101 -1.47 -1.57 -16.06
C VAL A 101 -2.08 -2.91 -15.72
N LEU A 102 -3.39 -3.04 -15.82
CA LEU A 102 -4.14 -4.24 -15.46
C LEU A 102 -4.45 -5.09 -16.70
N ASP A 103 -4.44 -6.40 -16.54
CA ASP A 103 -5.07 -7.29 -17.51
C ASP A 103 -6.59 -7.19 -17.41
N ARG A 104 -7.29 -7.43 -18.53
CA ARG A 104 -8.73 -7.20 -18.71
C ARG A 104 -9.62 -7.87 -17.66
N ASP A 105 -9.21 -9.03 -17.14
CA ASP A 105 -10.01 -9.83 -16.21
C ASP A 105 -9.58 -9.65 -14.73
N TYR A 106 -8.66 -8.71 -14.46
CA TYR A 106 -8.13 -8.52 -13.11
C TYR A 106 -9.26 -8.33 -12.09
N LEU A 107 -10.14 -7.36 -12.35
CA LEU A 107 -11.19 -6.99 -11.41
C LEU A 107 -12.28 -8.07 -11.30
N THR A 108 -12.67 -8.70 -12.42
CA THR A 108 -13.65 -9.79 -12.41
C THR A 108 -13.19 -10.93 -11.51
N LYS A 109 -11.99 -11.46 -11.74
CA LYS A 109 -11.44 -12.58 -10.96
C LYS A 109 -11.27 -12.22 -9.48
N ALA A 110 -10.87 -10.98 -9.20
CA ALA A 110 -10.67 -10.48 -7.85
C ALA A 110 -11.99 -10.40 -7.06
N ILE A 111 -13.04 -9.87 -7.67
CA ILE A 111 -14.34 -9.71 -7.03
C ILE A 111 -15.03 -11.07 -6.85
N ASP A 112 -14.98 -11.95 -7.86
CA ASP A 112 -15.51 -13.30 -7.75
C ASP A 112 -14.88 -14.07 -6.59
N PHE A 113 -13.56 -13.94 -6.42
CA PHE A 113 -12.86 -14.55 -5.29
C PHE A 113 -13.31 -13.98 -3.94
N LEU A 114 -13.38 -12.64 -3.83
CA LEU A 114 -13.81 -12.00 -2.58
C LEU A 114 -15.28 -12.32 -2.23
N ASP A 115 -16.16 -12.40 -3.20
CA ASP A 115 -17.58 -12.75 -2.98
C ASP A 115 -17.73 -14.18 -2.41
N GLN A 116 -16.87 -15.10 -2.84
CA GLN A 116 -16.87 -16.51 -2.38
C GLN A 116 -16.16 -16.69 -1.02
N HIS A 117 -15.38 -15.72 -0.54
CA HIS A 117 -14.55 -15.84 0.66
C HIS A 117 -14.80 -14.66 1.62
N SER A 118 -15.85 -14.77 2.43
CA SER A 118 -16.28 -13.70 3.35
C SER A 118 -15.30 -13.37 4.47
N ASP A 119 -14.39 -14.29 4.80
CA ASP A 119 -13.33 -14.14 5.82
C ASP A 119 -12.04 -13.50 5.26
N VAL A 120 -12.02 -13.17 3.96
CA VAL A 120 -10.92 -12.48 3.31
C VAL A 120 -11.16 -10.96 3.31
N ALA A 121 -10.24 -10.24 3.97
CA ALA A 121 -10.25 -8.77 4.02
C ALA A 121 -9.83 -8.12 2.72
N GLY A 122 -8.95 -8.77 1.98
CA GLY A 122 -8.46 -8.21 0.73
C GLY A 122 -7.51 -9.12 -0.01
N ILE A 123 -7.31 -8.77 -1.26
CA ILE A 123 -6.41 -9.45 -2.18
C ILE A 123 -5.48 -8.47 -2.90
N SER A 124 -4.36 -8.97 -3.35
CA SER A 124 -3.61 -8.41 -4.49
C SER A 124 -3.40 -9.47 -5.55
N GLY A 125 -3.30 -9.05 -6.81
CA GLY A 125 -2.99 -9.96 -7.91
C GLY A 125 -1.50 -10.35 -7.94
N LYS A 126 -1.13 -11.14 -8.95
CA LYS A 126 0.26 -11.33 -9.37
C LYS A 126 0.71 -10.10 -10.14
N LEU A 127 1.67 -9.39 -9.59
CA LEU A 127 2.22 -8.18 -10.19
C LEU A 127 3.54 -8.52 -10.87
N TYR A 128 3.65 -8.17 -12.16
CA TYR A 128 4.89 -8.24 -12.91
C TYR A 128 5.52 -6.86 -13.05
N LYS A 129 6.80 -6.81 -13.33
CA LYS A 129 7.49 -5.55 -13.66
C LYS A 129 7.06 -5.09 -15.04
N TRP A 130 6.82 -3.79 -15.14
CA TRP A 130 6.55 -3.09 -16.39
C TRP A 130 7.72 -2.16 -16.69
N ASP A 131 8.29 -2.29 -17.90
CA ASP A 131 9.20 -1.30 -18.43
C ASP A 131 8.37 -0.25 -19.17
N TYR A 132 8.04 0.82 -18.46
CA TYR A 132 7.24 1.90 -19.00
C TYR A 132 7.89 2.57 -20.21
N GLN A 133 9.22 2.80 -20.18
CA GLN A 133 9.93 3.56 -21.24
C GLN A 133 9.83 2.87 -22.61
N ASN A 134 9.92 1.53 -22.59
CA ASN A 134 9.81 0.71 -23.80
C ASN A 134 8.40 0.12 -23.97
N ASN A 135 7.48 0.37 -23.05
CA ASN A 135 6.14 -0.23 -22.94
C ASN A 135 6.18 -1.77 -23.01
N ILE A 136 7.13 -2.39 -22.28
CA ILE A 136 7.31 -3.84 -22.27
C ILE A 136 6.72 -4.42 -20.97
N LYS A 137 5.73 -5.28 -21.12
CA LYS A 137 5.21 -6.15 -20.06
C LYS A 137 6.17 -7.33 -19.90
N THR A 138 6.83 -7.43 -18.73
CA THR A 138 7.81 -8.48 -18.47
C THR A 138 7.17 -9.70 -17.80
N THR A 139 7.90 -10.82 -17.72
CA THR A 139 7.56 -12.01 -16.93
C THR A 139 8.24 -12.02 -15.57
N MET A 140 8.98 -10.96 -15.26
CA MET A 140 9.63 -10.80 -13.98
C MET A 140 8.65 -10.36 -12.91
N ILE A 141 8.57 -11.10 -11.81
CA ILE A 141 7.67 -10.82 -10.71
C ILE A 141 8.08 -9.53 -10.00
N ASP A 142 7.11 -8.65 -9.79
CA ASP A 142 7.22 -7.50 -8.91
C ASP A 142 6.73 -7.82 -7.49
N SER A 143 5.56 -8.45 -7.37
CA SER A 143 5.02 -8.86 -6.08
C SER A 143 3.95 -9.95 -6.22
N VAL A 144 4.00 -10.95 -5.35
CA VAL A 144 2.95 -11.93 -5.10
C VAL A 144 2.55 -11.93 -3.61
N GLY A 145 2.41 -10.73 -3.05
CA GLY A 145 2.10 -10.47 -1.66
C GLY A 145 3.33 -10.07 -0.83
N LEU A 146 3.13 -9.90 0.47
CA LEU A 146 4.18 -9.48 1.39
C LEU A 146 4.58 -10.63 2.33
N ILE A 147 5.87 -10.75 2.57
CA ILE A 147 6.45 -11.61 3.61
C ILE A 147 7.07 -10.77 4.72
N ILE A 148 7.08 -11.31 5.93
CA ILE A 148 7.73 -10.68 7.09
C ILE A 148 8.80 -11.61 7.66
N LYS A 149 10.01 -11.07 7.88
CA LYS A 149 11.13 -11.81 8.47
C LYS A 149 11.13 -11.70 9.99
N LYS A 150 11.87 -12.59 10.68
CA LYS A 150 12.08 -12.56 12.15
C LYS A 150 12.61 -11.22 12.68
N ASN A 151 13.34 -10.49 11.84
CA ASN A 151 13.80 -9.13 12.15
C ASN A 151 12.77 -8.04 11.81
N HIS A 152 11.51 -8.42 11.56
CA HIS A 152 10.38 -7.56 11.16
C HIS A 152 10.55 -6.84 9.81
N GLN A 153 11.57 -7.14 9.03
CA GLN A 153 11.67 -6.65 7.67
C GLN A 153 10.51 -7.21 6.83
N VAL A 154 9.73 -6.33 6.23
CA VAL A 154 8.68 -6.71 5.27
C VAL A 154 9.16 -6.44 3.85
N MET A 155 8.98 -7.42 2.98
CA MET A 155 9.43 -7.43 1.59
C MET A 155 8.31 -7.96 0.69
N ASP A 156 8.35 -7.57 -0.59
CA ASP A 156 7.53 -8.20 -1.63
C ASP A 156 8.04 -9.63 -1.90
N ARG A 157 7.13 -10.60 -1.80
CA ARG A 157 7.38 -12.01 -2.11
C ARG A 157 7.57 -12.16 -3.61
N GLY A 158 8.55 -12.95 -4.03
CA GLY A 158 8.87 -13.21 -5.43
C GLY A 158 9.53 -12.05 -6.17
N ASN A 159 9.80 -10.91 -5.51
CA ASN A 159 10.36 -9.74 -6.19
C ASN A 159 11.68 -10.03 -6.87
N GLY A 160 11.71 -9.86 -8.19
CA GLY A 160 12.89 -10.07 -9.02
C GLY A 160 13.09 -11.50 -9.50
N GLU A 161 12.18 -12.41 -9.17
CA GLU A 161 12.18 -13.76 -9.70
C GLU A 161 11.52 -13.79 -11.09
N GLU A 162 12.02 -14.65 -11.98
CA GLU A 162 11.33 -15.00 -13.22
C GLU A 162 10.14 -15.90 -12.90
N ASP A 163 8.98 -15.64 -13.51
CA ASP A 163 7.80 -16.49 -13.32
C ASP A 163 7.92 -17.80 -14.10
N GLN A 164 8.09 -18.88 -13.37
CA GLN A 164 8.12 -20.26 -13.88
C GLN A 164 6.89 -21.06 -13.45
N GLY A 165 5.82 -20.39 -13.03
CA GLY A 165 4.61 -21.03 -12.51
C GLY A 165 4.63 -21.34 -11.02
N GLN A 166 5.70 -20.98 -10.29
CA GLN A 166 5.87 -21.25 -8.86
C GLN A 166 4.84 -20.57 -7.95
N TYR A 167 4.10 -19.58 -8.47
CA TYR A 167 3.07 -18.84 -7.73
C TYR A 167 1.71 -18.85 -8.45
N ASN A 168 1.28 -19.94 -9.03
CA ASN A 168 0.05 -20.01 -9.84
C ASN A 168 -1.21 -20.39 -9.04
N GLN A 169 -1.09 -20.67 -7.74
CA GLN A 169 -2.24 -20.97 -6.87
C GLN A 169 -2.56 -19.81 -5.94
N PRO A 170 -3.85 -19.52 -5.68
CA PRO A 170 -4.23 -18.56 -4.65
C PRO A 170 -3.59 -18.92 -3.31
N GLN A 171 -2.95 -17.95 -2.67
CA GLN A 171 -2.24 -18.21 -1.43
C GLN A 171 -2.49 -17.14 -0.39
N GLU A 172 -2.74 -17.59 0.84
CA GLU A 172 -2.77 -16.70 1.99
C GLU A 172 -1.37 -16.15 2.27
N VAL A 173 -1.25 -14.81 2.41
CA VAL A 173 0.02 -14.09 2.60
C VAL A 173 -0.05 -13.23 3.85
N PHE A 174 1.10 -12.87 4.44
CA PHE A 174 1.13 -11.96 5.58
C PHE A 174 0.43 -10.63 5.29
N GLY A 175 0.71 -10.05 4.14
CA GLY A 175 0.15 -8.78 3.69
C GLY A 175 0.06 -8.71 2.17
N ILE A 176 -0.56 -7.68 1.67
CA ILE A 176 -0.73 -7.41 0.24
C ILE A 176 -0.05 -6.11 -0.14
N SER A 177 0.55 -6.07 -1.33
CA SER A 177 1.27 -4.89 -1.85
C SER A 177 0.33 -3.71 -2.01
N GLY A 178 0.78 -2.52 -1.62
CA GLY A 178 0.03 -1.27 -1.77
C GLY A 178 -0.16 -0.78 -3.21
N ALA A 179 0.41 -1.47 -4.20
CA ALA A 179 0.30 -1.05 -5.60
C ALA A 179 -1.12 -1.24 -6.18
N LEU A 180 -1.74 -2.40 -5.93
CA LEU A 180 -3.05 -2.79 -6.47
C LEU A 180 -3.85 -3.67 -5.49
N PRO A 181 -4.04 -3.28 -4.22
CA PRO A 181 -4.85 -4.05 -3.28
C PRO A 181 -6.34 -3.73 -3.46
N ILE A 182 -7.16 -4.78 -3.39
CA ILE A 182 -8.60 -4.66 -3.24
C ILE A 182 -8.96 -5.05 -1.81
N TYR A 183 -9.64 -4.16 -1.10
CA TYR A 183 -10.07 -4.39 0.29
C TYR A 183 -11.59 -4.48 0.39
N ARG A 184 -12.07 -5.40 1.23
CA ARG A 184 -13.46 -5.45 1.71
C ARG A 184 -13.70 -4.28 2.67
N ARG A 185 -14.72 -3.47 2.43
CA ARG A 185 -15.07 -2.34 3.30
C ARG A 185 -15.29 -2.76 4.75
N GLN A 186 -16.05 -3.82 4.99
CA GLN A 186 -16.29 -4.32 6.35
C GLN A 186 -14.97 -4.55 7.10
N ALA A 187 -13.97 -5.14 6.46
CA ALA A 187 -12.68 -5.37 7.08
C ALA A 187 -11.94 -4.06 7.42
N LEU A 188 -12.06 -3.04 6.56
CA LEU A 188 -11.51 -1.71 6.84
C LEU A 188 -12.24 -1.03 8.00
N GLU A 189 -13.57 -1.13 8.07
CA GLU A 189 -14.37 -0.60 9.18
C GLU A 189 -13.98 -1.25 10.51
N ASP A 190 -13.72 -2.55 10.53
CA ASP A 190 -13.31 -3.29 11.75
C ASP A 190 -11.97 -2.82 12.32
N ILE A 191 -11.10 -2.21 11.50
CA ILE A 191 -9.74 -1.85 11.89
C ILE A 191 -9.45 -0.36 11.80
N LYS A 192 -10.43 0.47 11.48
CA LYS A 192 -10.24 1.92 11.39
C LYS A 192 -9.78 2.50 12.72
N LEU A 193 -8.99 3.53 12.64
CA LEU A 193 -8.49 4.28 13.79
C LEU A 193 -9.20 5.63 13.85
N ILE A 194 -9.30 6.18 15.05
CA ILE A 194 -9.78 7.55 15.24
C ILE A 194 -8.58 8.40 15.64
N ASN A 195 -8.30 9.46 14.91
CA ASN A 195 -7.22 10.37 15.27
C ASN A 195 -7.61 11.25 16.48
N LYS A 196 -6.67 12.04 16.98
CA LYS A 196 -6.92 12.90 18.16
C LYS A 196 -7.96 14.01 17.93
N GLN A 197 -8.25 14.32 16.67
CA GLN A 197 -9.25 15.30 16.24
C GLN A 197 -10.65 14.66 16.05
N GLY A 198 -10.77 13.33 16.23
CA GLY A 198 -12.04 12.61 16.06
C GLY A 198 -12.33 12.13 14.64
N TYR A 199 -11.41 12.29 13.67
CA TYR A 199 -11.59 11.80 12.31
C TYR A 199 -11.17 10.34 12.16
N GLU A 200 -11.90 9.62 11.30
CA GLU A 200 -11.62 8.23 10.95
C GLU A 200 -10.41 8.12 10.02
N GLU A 201 -9.51 7.20 10.32
CA GLU A 201 -8.34 6.86 9.51
C GLU A 201 -8.32 5.36 9.21
N TYR A 202 -8.37 4.99 7.95
CA TYR A 202 -8.15 3.61 7.49
C TYR A 202 -6.66 3.36 7.26
N PHE A 203 -6.02 4.22 6.46
CA PHE A 203 -4.56 4.35 6.39
C PHE A 203 -4.07 5.35 7.44
N ASP A 204 -3.01 5.03 8.14
CA ASP A 204 -2.44 5.93 9.15
C ASP A 204 -1.82 7.17 8.51
N GLU A 205 -2.47 8.34 8.66
CA GLU A 205 -2.03 9.60 8.03
C GLU A 205 -0.68 10.10 8.53
N SER A 206 -0.19 9.60 9.68
CA SER A 206 1.15 9.94 10.18
C SER A 206 2.26 9.41 9.29
N TYR A 207 1.95 8.44 8.41
CA TYR A 207 2.95 7.83 7.53
C TYR A 207 3.28 8.70 6.33
N PHE A 208 2.36 9.51 5.88
CA PHE A 208 2.45 10.28 4.63
C PHE A 208 2.50 9.36 3.41
N ALA A 209 3.55 8.54 3.28
CA ALA A 209 3.74 7.49 2.27
C ALA A 209 4.76 6.46 2.76
N TYR A 210 4.71 5.25 2.20
CA TYR A 210 5.53 4.07 2.49
C TYR A 210 5.21 3.37 3.81
N LYS A 211 5.01 2.05 3.74
CA LYS A 211 4.65 1.15 4.86
C LYS A 211 3.23 1.30 5.38
N GLU A 212 2.39 2.11 4.77
CA GLU A 212 0.96 2.19 5.06
C GLU A 212 0.23 0.88 4.73
N ASP A 213 0.65 0.19 3.66
CA ASP A 213 0.19 -1.13 3.24
C ASP A 213 0.58 -2.23 4.26
N VAL A 214 1.79 -2.16 4.76
CA VAL A 214 2.29 -3.07 5.82
C VAL A 214 1.51 -2.87 7.11
N ASP A 215 1.30 -1.62 7.51
CA ASP A 215 0.52 -1.28 8.71
C ASP A 215 -0.92 -1.77 8.60
N LEU A 216 -1.57 -1.50 7.46
CA LEU A 216 -2.94 -1.92 7.21
C LEU A 216 -3.07 -3.44 7.21
N SER A 217 -2.16 -4.14 6.49
CA SER A 217 -2.11 -5.60 6.46
C SER A 217 -1.93 -6.19 7.87
N TRP A 218 -1.05 -5.60 8.68
CA TRP A 218 -0.82 -6.08 10.05
C TRP A 218 -2.05 -5.89 10.94
N ARG A 219 -2.72 -4.74 10.87
CA ARG A 219 -3.97 -4.50 11.63
C ARG A 219 -5.08 -5.47 11.22
N LEU A 220 -5.24 -5.74 9.92
CA LEU A 220 -6.18 -6.75 9.43
C LEU A 220 -5.88 -8.14 9.99
N ARG A 221 -4.59 -8.54 10.01
CA ARG A 221 -4.16 -9.81 10.63
C ARG A 221 -4.43 -9.87 12.13
N LEU A 222 -4.21 -8.76 12.85
CA LEU A 222 -4.52 -8.67 14.28
C LEU A 222 -6.02 -8.81 14.56
N ALA A 223 -6.86 -8.30 13.68
CA ALA A 223 -8.31 -8.44 13.75
C ALA A 223 -8.83 -9.83 13.27
N GLY A 224 -7.94 -10.74 12.87
CA GLY A 224 -8.27 -12.11 12.46
C GLY A 224 -8.64 -12.27 10.99
N TRP A 225 -8.58 -11.22 10.19
CA TRP A 225 -8.84 -11.26 8.77
C TRP A 225 -7.74 -11.96 7.97
N LYS A 226 -8.12 -12.61 6.87
CA LYS A 226 -7.19 -13.22 5.92
C LYS A 226 -6.85 -12.24 4.78
N LEU A 227 -5.65 -12.38 4.21
CA LEU A 227 -5.18 -11.64 3.03
C LEU A 227 -4.62 -12.64 2.03
N PHE A 228 -4.94 -12.47 0.76
CA PHE A 228 -4.55 -13.41 -0.28
C PHE A 228 -3.79 -12.74 -1.43
N CYS A 229 -2.85 -13.47 -2.02
CA CYS A 229 -2.40 -13.23 -3.38
C CYS A 229 -3.23 -14.10 -4.31
N LEU A 230 -3.85 -13.48 -5.32
CA LEU A 230 -4.67 -14.13 -6.33
C LEU A 230 -3.94 -14.10 -7.69
N PRO A 231 -3.19 -15.15 -8.06
CA PRO A 231 -2.34 -15.12 -9.25
C PRO A 231 -3.08 -15.02 -10.58
N GLN A 232 -4.38 -15.33 -10.59
CA GLN A 232 -5.24 -15.21 -11.76
C GLN A 232 -5.57 -13.75 -12.11
N SER A 233 -5.46 -12.84 -11.14
CA SER A 233 -5.56 -11.38 -11.34
C SER A 233 -4.18 -10.84 -11.66
N ILE A 234 -3.89 -10.58 -12.94
CA ILE A 234 -2.57 -10.17 -13.43
C ILE A 234 -2.53 -8.66 -13.66
N ALA A 235 -1.43 -8.02 -13.25
CA ALA A 235 -1.14 -6.64 -13.58
C ALA A 235 0.37 -6.38 -13.67
N TYR A 236 0.72 -5.20 -14.18
CA TYR A 236 2.09 -4.77 -14.44
C TYR A 236 2.33 -3.45 -13.71
N HIS A 237 3.49 -3.29 -13.11
CA HIS A 237 3.82 -2.14 -12.27
C HIS A 237 5.22 -1.62 -12.56
N ASP A 238 5.35 -0.32 -12.86
CA ASP A 238 6.64 0.34 -13.05
C ASP A 238 7.15 0.92 -11.73
N ARG A 239 8.03 0.18 -11.05
CA ARG A 239 8.74 0.71 -9.87
C ARG A 239 9.97 1.52 -10.27
N THR A 240 9.83 2.60 -11.01
CA THR A 240 10.96 3.48 -11.36
C THR A 240 11.76 3.93 -10.13
N VAL A 241 11.11 4.00 -8.96
CA VAL A 241 11.75 4.32 -7.67
C VAL A 241 12.45 3.11 -7.04
N ALA A 242 12.15 1.87 -7.43
CA ALA A 242 12.60 0.66 -6.71
C ALA A 242 13.91 0.05 -7.21
N GLY A 243 14.40 0.41 -8.41
CA GLY A 243 15.71 -0.04 -8.92
C GLY A 243 15.84 -1.53 -9.28
N ALA A 244 16.81 -1.83 -10.11
CA ALA A 244 17.04 -3.07 -10.85
C ALA A 244 17.16 -4.37 -10.02
N VAL A 245 16.92 -5.46 -10.74
CA VAL A 245 16.91 -6.88 -10.36
C VAL A 245 18.30 -7.39 -9.98
N HIS A 246 18.34 -8.41 -9.12
CA HIS A 246 19.55 -9.11 -8.64
C HIS A 246 20.70 -8.20 -8.19
N LYS A 247 20.68 -7.80 -6.93
CA LYS A 247 21.72 -6.95 -6.35
C LYS A 247 22.42 -7.66 -5.21
N THR A 248 23.75 -7.68 -5.25
CA THR A 248 24.57 -7.90 -4.04
C THR A 248 24.23 -6.82 -3.00
N ASP A 249 24.47 -7.08 -1.72
CA ASP A 249 24.27 -6.09 -0.63
C ASP A 249 24.88 -4.72 -0.96
N TRP A 250 26.01 -4.71 -1.68
CA TRP A 250 26.73 -3.52 -2.11
C TRP A 250 25.98 -2.75 -3.23
N GLN A 251 25.42 -3.45 -4.19
CA GLN A 251 24.60 -2.86 -5.25
C GLN A 251 23.26 -2.33 -4.72
N VAL A 252 22.68 -3.01 -3.73
CA VAL A 252 21.50 -2.53 -2.98
C VAL A 252 21.84 -1.22 -2.26
N ALA A 253 23.00 -1.15 -1.60
CA ALA A 253 23.46 0.07 -0.92
C ALA A 253 23.66 1.25 -1.89
N ILE A 254 24.22 1.01 -3.09
CA ILE A 254 24.40 2.05 -4.11
C ILE A 254 23.04 2.51 -4.68
N ALA A 255 22.10 1.60 -4.90
CA ALA A 255 20.77 1.96 -5.38
C ALA A 255 19.96 2.75 -4.33
N HIS A 256 20.08 2.37 -3.05
CA HIS A 256 19.50 3.15 -1.96
C HIS A 256 20.13 4.55 -1.83
N ARG A 257 21.41 4.72 -2.18
CA ARG A 257 22.08 6.03 -2.19
C ARG A 257 21.53 6.97 -3.25
N LYS A 258 21.00 6.43 -4.36
CA LYS A 258 20.33 7.21 -5.42
C LYS A 258 18.88 7.57 -5.09
N LYS A 259 18.24 6.90 -4.11
CA LYS A 259 16.89 7.26 -3.64
C LYS A 259 16.93 8.58 -2.89
N ASN A 260 15.86 9.36 -3.05
CA ASN A 260 15.67 10.58 -2.27
C ASN A 260 15.78 10.27 -0.77
N ILE A 261 16.61 11.03 -0.05
CA ILE A 261 16.85 10.90 1.40
C ILE A 261 15.53 10.90 2.19
N LEU A 262 14.54 11.67 1.70
CA LEU A 262 13.22 11.73 2.33
C LEU A 262 12.50 10.38 2.26
N ILE A 263 12.54 9.71 1.11
CA ILE A 263 11.90 8.39 0.90
C ILE A 263 12.50 7.35 1.84
N ASN A 264 13.84 7.29 1.91
CA ASN A 264 14.54 6.37 2.80
C ASN A 264 14.19 6.63 4.27
N PHE A 265 14.14 7.90 4.66
CA PHE A 265 13.78 8.30 6.02
C PHE A 265 12.34 7.92 6.35
N LEU A 266 11.37 8.25 5.48
CA LEU A 266 9.96 7.91 5.69
C LEU A 266 9.77 6.40 5.80
N SER A 267 10.36 5.62 4.90
CA SER A 267 10.28 4.16 4.93
C SER A 267 10.86 3.58 6.24
N TYR A 268 12.00 4.07 6.73
CA TYR A 268 12.60 3.62 7.98
C TYR A 268 11.80 4.06 9.21
N ARG A 269 11.41 5.34 9.28
CA ARG A 269 10.58 5.87 10.36
C ARG A 269 9.26 5.10 10.47
N ASN A 270 8.58 4.91 9.36
CA ASN A 270 7.29 4.24 9.32
C ASN A 270 7.42 2.75 9.68
N HIS A 271 8.52 2.09 9.30
CA HIS A 271 8.81 0.74 9.75
C HIS A 271 8.88 0.63 11.29
N LEU A 272 9.62 1.54 11.94
CA LEU A 272 9.70 1.56 13.41
C LEU A 272 8.35 1.86 14.06
N LEU A 273 7.57 2.80 13.49
CA LEU A 273 6.23 3.13 13.97
C LEU A 273 5.26 1.95 13.80
N THR A 274 5.37 1.19 12.69
CA THR A 274 4.57 -0.02 12.45
C THR A 274 4.85 -1.11 13.49
N ILE A 275 6.12 -1.40 13.77
CA ILE A 275 6.50 -2.37 14.81
C ILE A 275 5.97 -1.90 16.17
N TYR A 276 6.24 -0.66 16.56
CA TYR A 276 5.77 -0.13 17.84
C TYR A 276 4.26 -0.24 18.00
N LYS A 277 3.51 0.05 16.94
CA LYS A 277 2.06 0.13 16.97
C LYS A 277 1.38 -1.24 16.97
N ASN A 278 1.89 -2.19 16.18
CA ASN A 278 1.20 -3.44 15.86
C ASN A 278 1.79 -4.70 16.52
N GLU A 279 3.08 -4.67 16.89
CA GLU A 279 3.72 -5.89 17.38
C GLU A 279 3.31 -6.23 18.83
N PHE A 280 3.10 -7.52 19.09
CA PHE A 280 2.95 -8.05 20.44
C PHE A 280 4.27 -7.97 21.21
N ALA A 281 4.22 -7.51 22.47
CA ALA A 281 5.41 -7.45 23.30
C ALA A 281 6.11 -8.82 23.43
N LEU A 282 5.32 -9.91 23.53
CA LEU A 282 5.85 -11.27 23.60
C LEU A 282 6.67 -11.64 22.37
N ASN A 283 6.17 -11.36 21.18
CA ASN A 283 6.88 -11.62 19.92
C ASN A 283 8.12 -10.72 19.80
N PHE A 284 7.98 -9.43 20.13
CA PHE A 284 9.11 -8.51 20.10
C PHE A 284 10.30 -9.04 20.94
N TRP A 285 10.06 -9.43 22.17
CA TRP A 285 11.11 -9.97 23.05
C TRP A 285 11.62 -11.32 22.59
N LYS A 286 10.74 -12.20 22.07
CA LYS A 286 11.14 -13.49 21.50
C LYS A 286 12.13 -13.35 20.34
N TYR A 287 11.95 -12.33 19.49
CA TYR A 287 12.77 -12.13 18.28
C TYR A 287 13.78 -10.98 18.41
N ILE A 288 14.00 -10.47 19.61
CA ILE A 288 14.85 -9.28 19.87
C ILE A 288 16.27 -9.42 19.28
N LEU A 289 16.85 -10.63 19.33
CA LEU A 289 18.19 -10.91 18.80
C LEU A 289 18.29 -10.81 17.28
N TYR A 290 17.17 -10.91 16.56
CA TYR A 290 17.09 -10.66 15.11
C TYR A 290 16.79 -9.19 14.81
N ILE A 291 15.96 -8.55 15.64
CA ILE A 291 15.48 -7.18 15.44
C ILE A 291 16.60 -6.17 15.69
N LEU A 292 17.25 -6.22 16.86
CA LEU A 292 18.21 -5.20 17.26
C LEU A 292 19.41 -5.05 16.30
N PRO A 293 20.08 -6.11 15.84
CA PRO A 293 21.19 -5.97 14.90
C PRO A 293 20.75 -5.36 13.56
N TYR A 294 19.56 -5.75 13.08
CA TYR A 294 19.00 -5.22 11.85
C TYR A 294 18.66 -3.73 11.96
N GLU A 295 18.00 -3.31 13.03
CA GLU A 295 17.67 -1.91 13.27
C GLU A 295 18.91 -1.06 13.52
N PHE A 296 19.90 -1.58 14.22
CA PHE A 296 21.18 -0.90 14.43
C PHE A 296 21.94 -0.70 13.10
N LYS A 297 22.02 -1.72 12.25
CA LYS A 297 22.61 -1.61 10.89
C LYS A 297 21.88 -0.54 10.06
N LYS A 298 20.53 -0.53 10.07
CA LYS A 298 19.72 0.48 9.38
C LYS A 298 19.94 1.88 9.93
N TYR A 299 19.95 2.04 11.25
CA TYR A 299 20.22 3.32 11.89
C TYR A 299 21.58 3.88 11.48
N LEU A 300 22.63 3.05 11.54
CA LEU A 300 23.98 3.45 11.10
C LEU A 300 23.98 3.85 9.63
N PHE A 301 23.32 3.08 8.77
CA PHE A 301 23.19 3.42 7.34
C PHE A 301 22.51 4.79 7.14
N MET A 302 21.40 5.03 7.83
CA MET A 302 20.69 6.31 7.76
C MET A 302 21.54 7.48 8.25
N LYS A 303 22.32 7.27 9.32
CA LYS A 303 23.20 8.30 9.89
C LYS A 303 24.41 8.60 9.02
N LEU A 304 25.08 7.57 8.53
CA LEU A 304 26.38 7.69 7.83
C LEU A 304 26.22 8.01 6.34
N PHE A 305 25.30 7.32 5.65
CA PHE A 305 25.17 7.39 4.20
C PHE A 305 24.06 8.35 3.75
N ASN A 306 22.93 8.37 4.42
CA ASN A 306 21.83 9.27 4.08
C ASN A 306 21.94 10.63 4.79
N ARG A 307 22.90 10.80 5.69
CA ARG A 307 23.12 12.07 6.44
C ARG A 307 21.82 12.64 7.02
N VAL A 308 20.93 11.76 7.50
CA VAL A 308 19.65 12.18 8.08
C VAL A 308 19.93 13.06 9.29
N SER A 309 19.42 14.28 9.26
CA SER A 309 19.64 15.28 10.30
C SER A 309 19.01 14.86 11.64
N LYS A 310 19.56 15.32 12.76
CA LYS A 310 18.98 15.11 14.10
C LYS A 310 17.52 15.59 14.20
N SER A 311 17.18 16.67 13.46
CA SER A 311 15.81 17.20 13.42
C SER A 311 14.80 16.21 12.81
N LYS A 312 15.18 15.44 11.79
CA LYS A 312 14.34 14.40 11.21
C LYS A 312 14.13 13.24 12.20
N PHE A 313 15.16 12.80 12.94
CA PHE A 313 14.97 11.81 14.00
C PHE A 313 14.08 12.32 15.15
N ARG A 314 14.11 13.63 15.46
CA ARG A 314 13.18 14.23 16.43
C ARG A 314 11.72 14.08 16.00
N ASN A 315 11.42 14.06 14.71
CA ASN A 315 10.06 13.83 14.20
C ASN A 315 9.49 12.46 14.62
N PHE A 316 10.32 11.42 14.75
CA PHE A 316 9.87 10.14 15.31
C PHE A 316 9.32 10.30 16.73
N TRP A 317 10.05 11.01 17.61
CA TRP A 317 9.61 11.24 18.99
C TRP A 317 8.39 12.15 19.08
N GLN A 318 8.23 13.09 18.17
CA GLN A 318 7.03 13.94 18.09
C GLN A 318 5.77 13.11 17.76
N LEU A 319 5.90 12.05 16.95
CA LEU A 319 4.80 11.16 16.62
C LEU A 319 4.49 10.11 17.71
N TYR A 320 5.41 9.88 18.65
CA TYR A 320 5.28 8.83 19.65
C TYR A 320 3.96 8.93 20.50
N PRO A 321 3.52 10.11 21.00
CA PRO A 321 2.26 10.20 21.73
C PRO A 321 1.04 9.82 20.89
N GLN A 322 1.07 10.09 19.57
CA GLN A 322 0.01 9.70 18.66
C GLN A 322 0.04 8.18 18.41
N MET A 323 1.23 7.59 18.23
CA MET A 323 1.38 6.15 18.07
C MET A 323 0.94 5.39 19.31
N ARG A 324 1.23 5.89 20.51
CA ARG A 324 0.74 5.31 21.76
C ARG A 324 -0.78 5.32 21.83
N TYR A 325 -1.41 6.41 21.39
CA TYR A 325 -2.87 6.51 21.31
C TYR A 325 -3.45 5.50 20.32
N LYS A 326 -2.88 5.39 19.12
CA LYS A 326 -3.29 4.43 18.08
C LYS A 326 -3.07 2.98 18.54
N ARG A 327 -1.94 2.66 19.20
CA ARG A 327 -1.70 1.33 19.79
C ARG A 327 -2.80 0.92 20.79
N LYS A 328 -3.29 1.85 21.62
CA LYS A 328 -4.42 1.58 22.53
C LYS A 328 -5.71 1.25 21.78
N GLN A 329 -5.94 1.82 20.62
CA GLN A 329 -7.11 1.47 19.80
C GLN A 329 -6.91 0.10 19.15
N ILE A 330 -5.73 -0.15 18.59
CA ILE A 330 -5.38 -1.44 17.98
C ILE A 330 -5.52 -2.57 19.00
N SER A 331 -5.10 -2.37 20.26
CA SER A 331 -5.26 -3.40 21.30
C SER A 331 -6.71 -3.85 21.53
N LYS A 332 -7.71 -3.01 21.18
CA LYS A 332 -9.13 -3.33 21.30
C LYS A 332 -9.68 -4.16 20.12
N ILE A 333 -9.02 -4.10 18.97
CA ILE A 333 -9.43 -4.84 17.77
C ILE A 333 -8.72 -6.20 17.62
N ILE A 334 -7.76 -6.50 18.50
CA ILE A 334 -7.02 -7.76 18.45
C ILE A 334 -7.95 -8.93 18.76
N LYS A 335 -8.08 -9.86 17.81
CA LYS A 335 -8.86 -11.10 17.94
C LYS A 335 -7.98 -12.36 17.88
N VAL A 336 -6.67 -12.22 17.68
CA VAL A 336 -5.73 -13.33 17.49
C VAL A 336 -4.66 -13.38 18.60
N LYS A 337 -4.06 -14.56 18.79
CA LYS A 337 -2.95 -14.75 19.73
C LYS A 337 -1.61 -14.33 19.10
N PRO A 338 -0.56 -14.01 19.91
CA PRO A 338 0.77 -13.66 19.38
C PRO A 338 1.35 -14.70 18.41
N GLN A 339 1.11 -15.99 18.66
CA GLN A 339 1.59 -17.10 17.82
C GLN A 339 0.99 -17.05 16.41
N THR A 340 -0.26 -16.59 16.27
CA THR A 340 -0.92 -16.44 14.97
C THR A 340 -0.20 -15.42 14.08
N ILE A 341 0.39 -14.40 14.67
CA ILE A 341 1.21 -13.41 13.92
C ILE A 341 2.61 -13.95 13.69
N SER A 342 3.26 -14.52 14.73
CA SER A 342 4.63 -14.99 14.60
C SER A 342 4.81 -16.22 13.68
N LYS A 343 3.73 -16.93 13.33
CA LYS A 343 3.78 -18.00 12.30
C LYS A 343 4.22 -17.46 10.92
N TRP A 344 4.02 -16.18 10.68
CA TRP A 344 4.41 -15.50 9.43
C TRP A 344 5.89 -15.12 9.38
N TYR A 345 6.61 -15.16 10.52
CA TYR A 345 8.00 -14.72 10.59
C TYR A 345 8.95 -15.79 10.04
N GLN A 346 9.54 -15.50 8.90
CA GLN A 346 10.49 -16.35 8.17
C GLN A 346 11.95 -16.12 8.62
#